data_c0aa91bdf77c9da9199b395b3dd4fb29
#
_entry.id   c0aa91bdf77c9da9199b395b3dd4fb29
#
_cell.length_a   1.000
_cell.length_b   1.000
_cell.length_c   1.000
_cell.angle_alpha   90.00
_cell.angle_beta   90.00
_cell.angle_gamma   90.00
#
_symmetry.space_group_name_H-M   'P 1'
#
loop_
_entity.id
_entity.type
_entity.pdbx_description
1 polymer ?
#
loop_
_entity_poly.entity_id
_entity_poly.type
_entity_poly.pdbx_seq_one_letter_code
_entity_poly.pdbx_strand_id
1 'polypeptide(L)'
;MIDALDVMSNLDKVLPYYQAIFSADEHTVIGYEVVGRIQTEEGIQSLASFFHDDSIPSEFQLEADNIIVEKALNRYLESDQKLLLFIHRNANVLMNDDDESLLQLLLRYEEQGLNLKQIVLEITEHECKEDIEQFNHLLMYYRTYGIQISINKVGT
;
A
#
# COMPACT_ATOMS: atom_id res chain seq x y z
N MET A 1 -7.25 -7.58 20.24
CA MET A 1 -6.53 -7.84 18.99
C MET A 1 -7.51 -8.30 17.91
N ILE A 2 -7.49 -7.66 16.77
CA ILE A 2 -8.37 -8.00 15.65
C ILE A 2 -7.81 -9.21 14.92
N ASP A 3 -8.64 -10.22 14.70
CA ASP A 3 -8.23 -11.39 13.93
C ASP A 3 -8.62 -11.24 12.43
N ALA A 4 -8.11 -12.16 11.61
CA ALA A 4 -8.35 -12.12 10.17
C ALA A 4 -9.84 -12.21 9.82
N LEU A 5 -10.58 -13.03 10.55
CA LEU A 5 -12.01 -13.22 10.29
C LEU A 5 -12.78 -11.92 10.53
N ASP A 6 -12.43 -11.19 11.60
CA ASP A 6 -13.06 -9.91 11.89
C ASP A 6 -12.83 -8.91 10.76
N VAL A 7 -11.62 -8.87 10.22
CA VAL A 7 -11.30 -7.97 9.11
C VAL A 7 -12.08 -8.36 7.86
N MET A 8 -12.05 -9.64 7.50
CA MET A 8 -12.68 -10.11 6.25
C MET A 8 -14.20 -10.01 6.31
N SER A 9 -14.78 -10.05 7.51
CA SER A 9 -16.23 -9.88 7.69
C SER A 9 -16.67 -8.41 7.71
N ASN A 10 -15.73 -7.48 7.80
CA ASN A 10 -16.01 -6.05 7.95
C ASN A 10 -15.17 -5.19 7.01
N LEU A 11 -14.96 -5.65 5.78
CA LEU A 11 -14.15 -4.94 4.80
C LEU A 11 -14.69 -3.54 4.48
N ASP A 12 -16.00 -3.34 4.62
CA ASP A 12 -16.62 -2.02 4.44
C ASP A 12 -16.16 -1.01 5.49
N LYS A 13 -15.64 -1.47 6.61
CA LYS A 13 -15.17 -0.62 7.72
C LYS A 13 -13.65 -0.39 7.68
N VAL A 14 -12.98 -0.98 6.73
CA VAL A 14 -11.55 -0.77 6.51
C VAL A 14 -11.35 0.58 5.84
N LEU A 15 -10.39 1.37 6.32
CA LEU A 15 -10.17 2.72 5.80
C LEU A 15 -8.71 3.14 5.90
N PRO A 16 -8.28 4.10 5.05
CA PRO A 16 -6.94 4.65 5.14
C PRO A 16 -6.85 5.77 6.17
N TYR A 17 -5.73 5.82 6.88
CA TYR A 17 -5.26 6.98 7.60
C TYR A 17 -3.97 7.44 6.92
N TYR A 18 -3.55 8.65 7.20
CA TYR A 18 -2.42 9.26 6.53
C TYR A 18 -1.40 9.74 7.55
N GLN A 19 -0.16 9.31 7.39
CA GLN A 19 0.93 9.73 8.25
C GLN A 19 1.86 10.63 7.46
N ALA A 20 2.08 11.85 7.95
CA ALA A 20 2.93 12.81 7.26
C ALA A 20 4.38 12.33 7.24
N ILE A 21 5.03 12.51 6.09
CA ILE A 21 6.45 12.23 5.92
C ILE A 21 7.15 13.57 5.70
N PHE A 22 8.17 13.82 6.51
CA PHE A 22 8.91 15.08 6.49
C PHE A 22 10.25 14.92 5.80
N SER A 23 10.68 16.00 5.14
CA SER A 23 12.04 16.12 4.67
C SER A 23 12.99 16.22 5.88
N ALA A 24 14.09 15.44 5.85
CA ALA A 24 15.07 15.46 6.95
C ALA A 24 15.76 16.82 7.10
N ASP A 25 15.96 17.51 5.99
CA ASP A 25 16.74 18.76 5.96
C ASP A 25 15.89 20.02 6.07
N GLU A 26 14.68 20.01 5.54
CA GLU A 26 13.86 21.21 5.40
C GLU A 26 12.69 21.28 6.39
N HIS A 27 12.45 20.20 7.13
CA HIS A 27 11.33 20.10 8.08
C HIS A 27 9.97 20.36 7.44
N THR A 28 9.85 20.12 6.13
CA THR A 28 8.61 20.29 5.40
C THR A 28 7.98 18.94 5.11
N VAL A 29 6.65 18.91 4.96
CA VAL A 29 5.95 17.70 4.57
C VAL A 29 6.21 17.45 3.09
N ILE A 30 6.75 16.26 2.76
CA ILE A 30 7.00 15.87 1.37
C ILE A 30 5.92 14.92 0.84
N GLY A 31 5.16 14.30 1.73
CA GLY A 31 4.12 13.38 1.34
C GLY A 31 3.40 12.78 2.53
N TYR A 32 2.51 11.85 2.23
CA TYR A 32 1.75 11.11 3.24
C TYR A 32 1.85 9.62 2.98
N GLU A 33 2.08 8.86 4.03
CA GLU A 33 2.05 7.40 3.95
C GLU A 33 0.64 6.92 4.30
N VAL A 34 0.10 6.05 3.47
CA VAL A 34 -1.20 5.44 3.70
C VAL A 34 -1.04 4.29 4.69
N VAL A 35 -1.79 4.34 5.78
CA VAL A 35 -1.79 3.27 6.77
C VAL A 35 -3.20 2.72 6.95
N GLY A 36 -3.31 1.40 7.09
CA GLY A 36 -4.61 0.74 7.21
C GLY A 36 -5.17 0.79 8.61
N ARG A 37 -6.45 1.07 8.70
CA ARG A 37 -7.21 1.11 9.95
C ARG A 37 -8.56 0.43 9.74
N ILE A 38 -9.20 0.04 10.81
CA ILE A 38 -10.54 -0.51 10.76
C ILE A 38 -11.39 0.09 11.88
N GLN A 39 -12.61 0.46 11.55
CA GLN A 39 -13.58 0.95 12.53
C GLN A 39 -14.24 -0.23 13.22
N THR A 40 -14.16 -0.25 14.55
CA THR A 40 -14.80 -1.28 15.37
C THR A 40 -15.68 -0.64 16.43
N GLU A 41 -16.41 -1.46 17.18
CA GLU A 41 -17.23 -0.97 18.30
C GLU A 41 -16.37 -0.33 19.38
N GLU A 42 -15.10 -0.75 19.48
CA GLU A 42 -14.14 -0.21 20.43
C GLU A 42 -13.39 1.01 19.91
N GLY A 43 -13.71 1.45 18.71
CA GLY A 43 -13.05 2.59 18.06
C GLY A 43 -12.23 2.16 16.86
N ILE A 44 -11.34 3.04 16.43
CA ILE A 44 -10.49 2.79 15.27
C ILE A 44 -9.23 2.05 15.70
N GLN A 45 -8.95 0.93 15.03
CA GLN A 45 -7.81 0.08 15.34
C GLN A 45 -6.88 -0.07 14.15
N SER A 46 -5.58 -0.28 14.44
CA SER A 46 -4.56 -0.50 13.42
C SER A 46 -4.71 -1.87 12.78
N LEU A 47 -4.44 -1.93 11.46
CA LEU A 47 -4.36 -3.20 10.73
C LEU A 47 -2.93 -3.69 10.57
N ALA A 48 -1.94 -3.06 11.24
CA ALA A 48 -0.54 -3.46 11.07
C ALA A 48 -0.31 -4.94 11.40
N SER A 49 -0.90 -5.43 12.49
CA SER A 49 -0.74 -6.84 12.86
C SER A 49 -1.35 -7.79 11.81
N PHE A 50 -2.46 -7.39 11.21
CA PHE A 50 -3.09 -8.17 10.14
C PHE A 50 -2.17 -8.29 8.93
N PHE A 51 -1.51 -7.20 8.53
CA PHE A 51 -0.65 -7.20 7.36
C PHE A 51 0.73 -7.84 7.62
N HIS A 52 1.16 -7.92 8.87
CA HIS A 52 2.45 -8.49 9.22
C HIS A 52 2.37 -9.95 9.68
N ASP A 53 1.19 -10.53 9.69
CA ASP A 53 0.96 -11.90 10.14
C ASP A 53 1.09 -12.86 8.95
N ASP A 54 2.19 -13.64 8.93
CA ASP A 54 2.46 -14.58 7.85
C ASP A 54 1.47 -15.76 7.80
N SER A 55 0.73 -15.98 8.89
CA SER A 55 -0.28 -17.04 8.94
C SER A 55 -1.57 -16.67 8.19
N ILE A 56 -1.76 -15.40 7.89
CA ILE A 56 -2.94 -14.94 7.16
C ILE A 56 -2.68 -15.11 5.67
N PRO A 57 -3.61 -15.73 4.91
CA PRO A 57 -3.44 -15.85 3.47
C PRO A 57 -3.19 -14.51 2.79
N SER A 58 -2.21 -14.47 1.89
CA SER A 58 -1.84 -13.23 1.18
C SER A 58 -3.01 -12.67 0.39
N GLU A 59 -3.91 -13.52 -0.12
CA GLU A 59 -5.10 -13.08 -0.86
C GLU A 59 -6.05 -12.27 0.02
N PHE A 60 -6.15 -12.59 1.32
CA PHE A 60 -6.96 -11.81 2.26
C PHE A 60 -6.31 -10.45 2.52
N GLN A 61 -4.99 -10.44 2.72
CA GLN A 61 -4.24 -9.21 2.91
C GLN A 61 -4.35 -8.31 1.68
N LEU A 62 -4.27 -8.90 0.50
CA LEU A 62 -4.39 -8.18 -0.77
C LEU A 62 -5.76 -7.52 -0.91
N GLU A 63 -6.83 -8.25 -0.61
CA GLU A 63 -8.18 -7.74 -0.72
C GLU A 63 -8.41 -6.53 0.19
N ALA A 64 -8.00 -6.64 1.46
CA ALA A 64 -8.12 -5.53 2.41
C ALA A 64 -7.27 -4.34 1.97
N ASP A 65 -6.04 -4.59 1.53
CA ASP A 65 -5.12 -3.52 1.12
C ASP A 65 -5.62 -2.79 -0.12
N ASN A 66 -6.19 -3.50 -1.07
CA ASN A 66 -6.74 -2.86 -2.27
C ASN A 66 -7.90 -1.93 -1.93
N ILE A 67 -8.72 -2.27 -0.93
CA ILE A 67 -9.78 -1.39 -0.46
C ILE A 67 -9.20 -0.12 0.15
N ILE A 68 -8.15 -0.27 0.97
CA ILE A 68 -7.47 0.87 1.59
C ILE A 68 -6.89 1.78 0.51
N VAL A 69 -6.21 1.21 -0.47
CA VAL A 69 -5.58 1.98 -1.55
C VAL A 69 -6.64 2.68 -2.40
N GLU A 70 -7.73 1.99 -2.73
CA GLU A 70 -8.79 2.59 -3.52
C GLU A 70 -9.38 3.82 -2.83
N LYS A 71 -9.68 3.71 -1.54
CA LYS A 71 -10.18 4.84 -0.77
C LYS A 71 -9.17 5.97 -0.69
N ALA A 72 -7.89 5.62 -0.54
CA ALA A 72 -6.82 6.62 -0.50
C ALA A 72 -6.66 7.34 -1.82
N LEU A 73 -6.75 6.63 -2.94
CA LEU A 73 -6.64 7.24 -4.26
C LEU A 73 -7.82 8.16 -4.55
N ASN A 74 -9.03 7.77 -4.16
CA ASN A 74 -10.19 8.64 -4.29
C ASN A 74 -9.98 9.96 -3.56
N ARG A 75 -9.43 9.90 -2.36
CA ARG A 75 -9.14 11.11 -1.58
C ARG A 75 -8.03 11.93 -2.22
N TYR A 76 -6.98 11.25 -2.69
CA TYR A 76 -5.83 11.92 -3.28
C TYR A 76 -6.20 12.67 -4.57
N LEU A 77 -7.12 12.12 -5.37
CA LEU A 77 -7.58 12.78 -6.59
C LEU A 77 -8.25 14.13 -6.31
N GLU A 78 -8.84 14.29 -5.14
CA GLU A 78 -9.47 15.55 -4.74
C GLU A 78 -8.46 16.62 -4.34
N SER A 79 -7.20 16.22 -4.14
CA SER A 79 -6.12 17.13 -3.77
C SER A 79 -5.46 17.73 -5.01
N ASP A 80 -4.53 18.68 -4.81
CA ASP A 80 -3.77 19.27 -5.90
C ASP A 80 -2.62 18.37 -6.38
N GLN A 81 -2.44 17.20 -5.73
CA GLN A 81 -1.41 16.21 -6.05
C GLN A 81 0.02 16.75 -6.06
N LYS A 82 0.29 17.75 -5.23
CA LYS A 82 1.65 18.32 -5.12
C LYS A 82 2.55 17.51 -4.21
N LEU A 83 1.97 16.81 -3.24
CA LEU A 83 2.73 15.99 -2.29
C LEU A 83 2.73 14.54 -2.76
N LEU A 84 3.76 13.79 -2.35
CA LEU A 84 3.86 12.37 -2.69
C LEU A 84 2.85 11.57 -1.88
N LEU A 85 2.35 10.50 -2.47
CA LEU A 85 1.51 9.52 -1.76
C LEU A 85 2.28 8.21 -1.69
N PHE A 86 2.57 7.77 -0.46
CA PHE A 86 3.34 6.55 -0.22
C PHE A 86 2.37 5.41 0.08
N ILE A 87 2.41 4.38 -0.75
CA ILE A 87 1.60 3.18 -0.60
C ILE A 87 2.52 2.04 -0.21
N HIS A 88 2.28 1.44 0.95
CA HIS A 88 3.10 0.35 1.45
C HIS A 88 2.52 -0.99 1.02
N ARG A 89 3.39 -1.91 0.59
CA ARG A 89 2.98 -3.27 0.29
C ARG A 89 4.07 -4.27 0.64
N ASN A 90 3.67 -5.39 1.22
CA ASN A 90 4.57 -6.50 1.51
C ASN A 90 4.98 -7.17 0.19
N ALA A 91 6.25 -7.54 0.06
CA ALA A 91 6.77 -8.15 -1.16
C ALA A 91 6.01 -9.43 -1.53
N ASN A 92 5.69 -10.27 -0.54
CA ASN A 92 4.96 -11.51 -0.82
C ASN A 92 3.56 -11.25 -1.35
N VAL A 93 2.87 -10.25 -0.81
CA VAL A 93 1.53 -9.88 -1.28
C VAL A 93 1.62 -9.37 -2.71
N LEU A 94 2.62 -8.55 -3.00
CA LEU A 94 2.84 -8.01 -4.34
C LEU A 94 3.16 -9.12 -5.35
N MET A 95 4.02 -10.06 -4.98
CA MET A 95 4.41 -11.18 -5.84
C MET A 95 3.27 -12.16 -6.10
N ASN A 96 2.36 -12.31 -5.15
CA ASN A 96 1.21 -13.21 -5.27
C ASN A 96 -0.02 -12.54 -5.86
N ASP A 97 0.12 -11.30 -6.30
CA ASP A 97 -0.96 -10.54 -6.96
C ASP A 97 -0.96 -10.89 -8.46
N ASP A 98 -1.44 -12.08 -8.79
CA ASP A 98 -1.39 -12.63 -10.14
C ASP A 98 -2.12 -11.75 -11.18
N ASP A 99 -3.16 -11.06 -10.74
CA ASP A 99 -3.95 -10.18 -11.61
C ASP A 99 -3.38 -8.76 -11.68
N GLU A 100 -2.24 -8.52 -11.01
CA GLU A 100 -1.63 -7.19 -10.92
C GLU A 100 -2.64 -6.13 -10.48
N SER A 101 -3.45 -6.49 -9.47
CA SER A 101 -4.59 -5.67 -9.06
C SER A 101 -4.20 -4.26 -8.63
N LEU A 102 -3.05 -4.10 -7.96
CA LEU A 102 -2.57 -2.78 -7.56
C LEU A 102 -2.26 -1.92 -8.79
N LEU A 103 -1.53 -2.48 -9.75
CA LEU A 103 -1.19 -1.73 -10.96
C LEU A 103 -2.45 -1.37 -11.76
N GLN A 104 -3.37 -2.32 -11.89
CA GLN A 104 -4.63 -2.06 -12.60
C GLN A 104 -5.42 -0.95 -11.91
N LEU A 105 -5.44 -0.96 -10.59
CA LEU A 105 -6.10 0.09 -9.81
C LEU A 105 -5.46 1.46 -10.07
N LEU A 106 -4.13 1.53 -10.03
CA LEU A 106 -3.40 2.77 -10.28
C LEU A 106 -3.63 3.28 -11.70
N LEU A 107 -3.64 2.39 -12.70
CA LEU A 107 -3.87 2.79 -14.08
C LEU A 107 -5.31 3.29 -14.29
N ARG A 108 -6.28 2.67 -13.62
CA ARG A 108 -7.66 3.12 -13.68
C ARG A 108 -7.79 4.54 -13.15
N TYR A 109 -7.11 4.85 -12.05
CA TYR A 109 -7.13 6.20 -11.49
C TYR A 109 -6.32 7.19 -12.30
N GLU A 110 -5.30 6.73 -13.02
CA GLU A 110 -4.55 7.59 -13.95
C GLU A 110 -5.49 8.15 -15.01
N GLU A 111 -6.40 7.32 -15.51
CA GLU A 111 -7.41 7.78 -16.48
C GLU A 111 -8.33 8.85 -15.91
N GLN A 112 -8.45 8.91 -14.59
CA GLN A 112 -9.26 9.92 -13.89
C GLN A 112 -8.46 11.15 -13.49
N GLY A 113 -7.16 11.17 -13.77
CA GLY A 113 -6.32 12.32 -13.48
C GLY A 113 -5.23 12.09 -12.44
N LEU A 114 -5.04 10.86 -11.96
CA LEU A 114 -3.96 10.55 -11.02
C LEU A 114 -2.61 10.69 -11.70
N ASN A 115 -1.68 11.41 -11.06
CA ASN A 115 -0.31 11.52 -11.54
C ASN A 115 0.54 10.41 -10.92
N LEU A 116 0.85 9.39 -11.72
CA LEU A 116 1.60 8.23 -11.21
C LEU A 116 3.01 8.59 -10.74
N LYS A 117 3.57 9.71 -11.22
CA LYS A 117 4.88 10.17 -10.76
C LYS A 117 4.88 10.63 -9.31
N GLN A 118 3.72 10.88 -8.74
CA GLN A 118 3.57 11.26 -7.34
C GLN A 118 3.33 10.07 -6.43
N ILE A 119 3.25 8.87 -6.98
CA ILE A 119 3.05 7.65 -6.20
C ILE A 119 4.39 7.01 -5.89
N VAL A 120 4.62 6.71 -4.61
CA VAL A 120 5.80 5.97 -4.15
C VAL A 120 5.30 4.64 -3.58
N LEU A 121 5.71 3.54 -4.21
CA LEU A 121 5.40 2.21 -3.70
C LEU A 121 6.52 1.78 -2.76
N GLU A 122 6.19 1.68 -1.48
CA GLU A 122 7.13 1.22 -0.46
C GLU A 122 6.95 -0.28 -0.27
N ILE A 123 8.01 -1.04 -0.46
CA ILE A 123 7.95 -2.48 -0.38
C ILE A 123 8.77 -2.96 0.80
N THR A 124 8.15 -3.70 1.70
CA THR A 124 8.85 -4.36 2.80
C THR A 124 9.27 -5.73 2.33
N GLU A 125 10.59 -5.96 2.33
CA GLU A 125 11.17 -7.23 1.95
C GLU A 125 11.43 -8.05 3.20
N HIS A 126 10.56 -9.03 3.45
CA HIS A 126 10.87 -10.13 4.36
C HIS A 126 11.49 -11.21 3.51
N GLU A 127 12.67 -11.67 3.86
CA GLU A 127 13.32 -12.83 3.22
C GLU A 127 12.63 -13.33 1.94
N CYS A 128 12.86 -12.64 0.85
CA CYS A 128 12.36 -13.10 -0.44
C CYS A 128 13.23 -14.31 -0.86
N LYS A 129 12.84 -15.50 -0.42
CA LYS A 129 13.52 -16.73 -0.80
C LYS A 129 13.14 -17.15 -2.21
N GLU A 130 12.13 -16.51 -2.77
CA GLU A 130 11.65 -16.81 -4.09
C GLU A 130 12.31 -15.88 -5.10
N ASP A 131 12.07 -16.13 -6.33
CA ASP A 131 12.67 -15.60 -7.52
C ASP A 131 12.96 -14.09 -7.48
N ILE A 132 14.19 -13.71 -7.14
CA ILE A 132 14.64 -12.32 -7.11
C ILE A 132 14.52 -11.69 -8.50
N GLU A 133 14.74 -12.46 -9.56
CA GLU A 133 14.62 -11.97 -10.93
C GLU A 133 13.19 -11.56 -11.24
N GLN A 134 12.22 -12.39 -10.85
CA GLN A 134 10.82 -12.09 -11.07
C GLN A 134 10.41 -10.85 -10.27
N PHE A 135 10.90 -10.72 -9.05
CA PHE A 135 10.64 -9.56 -8.21
C PHE A 135 11.20 -8.29 -8.86
N ASN A 136 12.45 -8.34 -9.32
CA ASN A 136 13.08 -7.19 -9.99
C ASN A 136 12.35 -6.83 -11.28
N HIS A 137 11.89 -7.81 -12.03
CA HIS A 137 11.10 -7.59 -13.24
C HIS A 137 9.81 -6.84 -12.91
N LEU A 138 9.14 -7.25 -11.85
CA LEU A 138 7.92 -6.63 -11.41
C LEU A 138 8.14 -5.17 -11.04
N LEU A 139 9.22 -4.88 -10.28
CA LEU A 139 9.56 -3.52 -9.92
C LEU A 139 9.87 -2.64 -11.12
N MET A 140 10.62 -3.18 -12.08
CA MET A 140 10.92 -2.46 -13.32
C MET A 140 9.64 -2.15 -14.09
N TYR A 141 8.69 -3.08 -14.08
CA TYR A 141 7.42 -2.88 -14.75
C TYR A 141 6.65 -1.70 -14.15
N TYR A 142 6.58 -1.61 -12.81
CA TYR A 142 5.98 -0.46 -12.15
C TYR A 142 6.70 0.84 -12.50
N ARG A 143 8.03 0.80 -12.56
CA ARG A 143 8.83 2.00 -12.89
C ARG A 143 8.57 2.51 -14.30
N THR A 144 8.21 1.63 -15.24
CA THR A 144 7.93 2.06 -16.62
C THR A 144 6.72 3.00 -16.68
N TYR A 145 5.84 2.95 -15.69
CA TYR A 145 4.69 3.84 -15.60
C TYR A 145 4.99 5.14 -14.85
N GLY A 146 6.23 5.30 -14.37
CA GLY A 146 6.61 6.50 -13.62
C GLY A 146 6.46 6.39 -12.11
N ILE A 147 6.02 5.23 -11.62
CA ILE A 147 5.85 4.99 -10.19
C ILE A 147 7.22 4.86 -9.53
N GLN A 148 7.42 5.57 -8.42
CA GLN A 148 8.68 5.47 -7.66
C GLN A 148 8.63 4.24 -6.75
N ILE A 149 9.79 3.61 -6.56
CA ILE A 149 9.90 2.41 -5.73
C ILE A 149 10.86 2.69 -4.57
N SER A 150 10.44 2.34 -3.36
CA SER A 150 11.29 2.39 -2.18
C SER A 150 11.25 1.01 -1.52
N ILE A 151 12.42 0.44 -1.24
CA ILE A 151 12.49 -0.90 -0.64
C ILE A 151 13.04 -0.78 0.77
N ASN A 152 12.28 -1.29 1.72
CA ASN A 152 12.68 -1.37 3.11
C ASN A 152 12.99 -2.82 3.46
N LYS A 153 14.21 -3.07 3.96
CA LYS A 153 14.60 -4.39 4.40
C LYS A 153 14.35 -4.49 5.90
N VAL A 154 13.53 -5.46 6.28
CA VAL A 154 13.21 -5.71 7.68
C VAL A 154 14.27 -6.65 8.26
N GLY A 155 14.75 -6.35 9.46
CA GLY A 155 15.68 -7.20 10.18
C GLY A 155 17.16 -6.88 9.96
N THR A 156 17.48 -5.77 9.36
CA THR A 156 18.86 -5.30 9.25
C THR A 156 19.20 -4.27 10.31
#